data_869bd4cf344ab91a612d849c1d1b5844
#
_entry.id   869bd4cf344ab91a612d849c1d1b5844
#
_cell.length_a   1.000
_cell.length_b   1.000
_cell.length_c   1.000
_cell.angle_alpha   90.00
_cell.angle_beta   90.00
_cell.angle_gamma   90.00
#
_symmetry.space_group_name_H-M   'P 1'
#
loop_
_entity.id
_entity.type
_entity.pdbx_description
1 polymer ?
#
loop_
_entity_poly.entity_id
_entity_poly.type
_entity_poly.pdbx_seq_one_letter_code
_entity_poly.pdbx_strand_id
1 'polypeptide(L)'
;AQASAVAELHTAIAQGGFQGCLLHGVTGSGKTRVYIETARAVRAAGRQVVVLVPEIALTGQLITAFQEVFAGDIVVLHSQLSVAERNDAIFRVRRGEAGIIIGARSALFTPAGNIGCIILDEEQDMSYKQDESPRYHARVVAEILARRYGALLVLGSATPSLESYARAQAGELMLLTLPERIGRQPLPHVRAVDMREELRRGRRTIVSAALQALLTETLARREQAIIMLNRRGYSTFIMCRSCGAVMNCKICGLPLVYHANGSLICHHCDLHAEVPTTCPICGSRYIKYFGSGTEKLEEELRNLFPQARIVRMDRDTTGRKLAHMEILTHFRQRTYDILLGTQMVAKGHDLPGVQTVGIISADASLNLPDFRAAERCFMLITQTAGRAGRHGARGEVVVQTYNPEHYAVQCAMRQDYEAFYAQEIELRRELFYPPFSRLVKLLFHDPSRARAWSEASSCAASVQQAFENQAGCMVIGPSPALIERERDEYRYVVLIKTDRLADVQAFLREHGMHLRNDAAIDIDPITIF
;
A
#
# COMPACT_ATOMS: atom_id res chain seq x y z
N ALA A 1 -19.45 -17.81 7.81
CA ALA A 1 -18.92 -16.44 7.76
C ALA A 1 -19.45 -15.67 6.54
N GLN A 2 -19.24 -16.15 5.27
CA GLN A 2 -19.75 -15.42 4.08
C GLN A 2 -21.25 -15.21 4.11
N ALA A 3 -22.06 -16.25 4.37
CA ALA A 3 -23.52 -16.17 4.44
C ALA A 3 -24.01 -15.20 5.53
N SER A 4 -23.35 -15.19 6.70
CA SER A 4 -23.63 -14.22 7.77
C SER A 4 -23.34 -12.80 7.32
N ALA A 5 -22.16 -12.55 6.76
CA ALA A 5 -21.78 -11.23 6.26
C ALA A 5 -22.77 -10.72 5.18
N VAL A 6 -23.18 -11.57 4.27
CA VAL A 6 -24.20 -11.24 3.25
C VAL A 6 -25.53 -10.88 3.90
N ALA A 7 -25.99 -11.67 4.89
CA ALA A 7 -27.27 -11.41 5.57
C ALA A 7 -27.25 -10.05 6.32
N GLU A 8 -26.13 -9.72 6.99
CA GLU A 8 -25.98 -8.43 7.67
C GLU A 8 -25.97 -7.26 6.69
N LEU A 9 -25.28 -7.39 5.54
CA LEU A 9 -25.28 -6.37 4.51
C LEU A 9 -26.67 -6.21 3.85
N HIS A 10 -27.42 -7.29 3.63
CA HIS A 10 -28.80 -7.23 3.15
C HIS A 10 -29.72 -6.52 4.15
N THR A 11 -29.53 -6.76 5.44
CA THR A 11 -30.26 -6.05 6.49
C THR A 11 -29.95 -4.55 6.45
N ALA A 12 -28.67 -4.18 6.31
CA ALA A 12 -28.25 -2.78 6.18
C ALA A 12 -28.85 -2.10 4.93
N ILE A 13 -28.92 -2.81 3.80
CA ILE A 13 -29.57 -2.30 2.58
C ILE A 13 -31.06 -2.07 2.81
N ALA A 14 -31.75 -3.01 3.47
CA ALA A 14 -33.18 -2.92 3.73
C ALA A 14 -33.55 -1.81 4.73
N GLN A 15 -32.70 -1.53 5.71
CA GLN A 15 -32.86 -0.42 6.67
C GLN A 15 -32.76 0.94 5.99
N GLY A 16 -32.02 1.03 4.88
CA GLY A 16 -31.78 2.30 4.20
C GLY A 16 -30.88 3.27 4.99
N GLY A 17 -30.69 4.45 4.43
CA GLY A 17 -29.76 5.43 5.01
C GLY A 17 -28.30 5.05 4.80
N PHE A 18 -27.39 5.87 5.31
CA PHE A 18 -25.96 5.58 5.25
C PHE A 18 -25.59 4.50 6.26
N GLN A 19 -24.94 3.46 5.77
CA GLN A 19 -24.31 2.42 6.58
C GLN A 19 -22.88 2.22 6.10
N GLY A 20 -21.92 2.16 7.03
CA GLY A 20 -20.51 1.87 6.73
C GLY A 20 -20.11 0.51 7.28
N CYS A 21 -19.40 -0.27 6.47
CA CYS A 21 -18.93 -1.60 6.81
C CYS A 21 -17.46 -1.78 6.48
N LEU A 22 -16.71 -2.42 7.38
CA LEU A 22 -15.38 -2.97 7.12
C LEU A 22 -15.49 -4.49 6.99
N LEU A 23 -15.28 -5.01 5.77
CA LEU A 23 -15.22 -6.44 5.50
C LEU A 23 -13.76 -6.92 5.59
N HIS A 24 -13.35 -7.35 6.77
CA HIS A 24 -12.03 -7.90 7.04
C HIS A 24 -12.01 -9.41 6.75
N GLY A 25 -11.31 -9.81 5.71
CA GLY A 25 -11.25 -11.22 5.33
C GLY A 25 -9.89 -11.62 4.82
N VAL A 26 -9.35 -12.74 5.33
CA VAL A 26 -8.05 -13.27 4.88
C VAL A 26 -7.97 -13.41 3.36
N THR A 27 -6.77 -13.43 2.82
CA THR A 27 -6.57 -13.62 1.38
C THR A 27 -7.17 -14.95 0.92
N GLY A 28 -8.09 -14.92 -0.05
CA GLY A 28 -8.80 -16.10 -0.52
C GLY A 28 -10.03 -16.47 0.31
N SER A 29 -10.52 -15.60 1.19
CA SER A 29 -11.74 -15.81 1.99
C SER A 29 -13.05 -15.67 1.20
N GLY A 30 -13.00 -15.19 -0.04
CA GLY A 30 -14.17 -15.02 -0.89
C GLY A 30 -14.90 -13.69 -0.73
N LYS A 31 -14.20 -12.63 -0.38
CA LYS A 31 -14.75 -11.25 -0.36
C LYS A 31 -15.51 -10.90 -1.63
N THR A 32 -14.98 -11.27 -2.80
CA THR A 32 -15.64 -11.03 -4.09
C THR A 32 -17.05 -11.62 -4.16
N ARG A 33 -17.29 -12.80 -3.57
CA ARG A 33 -18.63 -13.39 -3.50
C ARG A 33 -19.58 -12.53 -2.66
N VAL A 34 -19.10 -12.02 -1.54
CA VAL A 34 -19.89 -11.11 -0.69
C VAL A 34 -20.24 -9.83 -1.47
N TYR A 35 -19.28 -9.25 -2.20
CA TYR A 35 -19.54 -8.07 -3.04
C TYR A 35 -20.61 -8.34 -4.11
N ILE A 36 -20.56 -9.49 -4.78
CA ILE A 36 -21.53 -9.86 -5.82
C ILE A 36 -22.93 -10.02 -5.23
N GLU A 37 -23.08 -10.72 -4.10
CA GLU A 37 -24.40 -10.89 -3.47
C GLU A 37 -24.95 -9.56 -2.95
N THR A 38 -24.10 -8.70 -2.41
CA THR A 38 -24.46 -7.32 -2.03
C THR A 38 -24.92 -6.51 -3.25
N ALA A 39 -24.17 -6.59 -4.36
CA ALA A 39 -24.52 -5.91 -5.59
C ALA A 39 -25.85 -6.40 -6.17
N ARG A 40 -26.16 -7.71 -6.11
CA ARG A 40 -27.46 -8.28 -6.52
C ARG A 40 -28.62 -7.67 -5.74
N ALA A 41 -28.50 -7.59 -4.42
CA ALA A 41 -29.55 -7.02 -3.58
C ALA A 41 -29.80 -5.54 -3.92
N VAL A 42 -28.74 -4.76 -4.10
CA VAL A 42 -28.83 -3.34 -4.47
C VAL A 42 -29.44 -3.17 -5.87
N ARG A 43 -29.04 -4.01 -6.84
CA ARG A 43 -29.60 -3.98 -8.19
C ARG A 43 -31.08 -4.41 -8.21
N ALA A 44 -31.46 -5.39 -7.42
CA ALA A 44 -32.87 -5.80 -7.27
C ALA A 44 -33.74 -4.66 -6.70
N ALA A 45 -33.18 -3.76 -5.90
CA ALA A 45 -33.83 -2.54 -5.43
C ALA A 45 -33.81 -1.38 -6.45
N GLY A 46 -33.34 -1.61 -7.69
CA GLY A 46 -33.28 -0.61 -8.76
C GLY A 46 -32.19 0.45 -8.56
N ARG A 47 -31.23 0.23 -7.65
CA ARG A 47 -30.16 1.18 -7.35
C ARG A 47 -28.84 0.75 -8.01
N GLN A 48 -27.91 1.72 -8.17
CA GLN A 48 -26.62 1.51 -8.81
C GLN A 48 -25.54 1.14 -7.80
N VAL A 49 -24.52 0.41 -8.27
CA VAL A 49 -23.37 -0.03 -7.46
C VAL A 49 -22.09 0.51 -8.08
N VAL A 50 -21.25 1.12 -7.26
CA VAL A 50 -19.88 1.53 -7.65
C VAL A 50 -18.89 0.60 -6.96
N VAL A 51 -18.02 -0.05 -7.73
CA VAL A 51 -16.97 -0.92 -7.22
C VAL A 51 -15.61 -0.32 -7.58
N LEU A 52 -14.87 0.08 -6.58
CA LEU A 52 -13.53 0.57 -6.76
C LEU A 52 -12.52 -0.55 -6.55
N VAL A 53 -11.56 -0.61 -7.45
CA VAL A 53 -10.43 -1.53 -7.37
C VAL A 53 -9.12 -0.76 -7.60
N PRO A 54 -7.98 -1.19 -7.02
CA PRO A 54 -6.69 -0.63 -7.35
C PRO A 54 -6.41 -0.72 -8.86
N GLU A 55 -5.76 0.29 -9.44
CA GLU A 55 -5.51 0.36 -10.90
C GLU A 55 -4.89 -0.93 -11.47
N ILE A 56 -3.97 -1.55 -10.72
CA ILE A 56 -3.30 -2.80 -11.10
C ILE A 56 -4.28 -4.00 -11.11
N ALA A 57 -5.36 -3.93 -10.32
CA ALA A 57 -6.36 -5.00 -10.22
C ALA A 57 -7.50 -4.89 -11.24
N LEU A 58 -7.55 -3.80 -12.04
CA LEU A 58 -8.60 -3.55 -13.04
C LEU A 58 -8.70 -4.58 -14.17
N THR A 59 -7.78 -5.51 -14.26
CA THR A 59 -7.74 -6.56 -15.29
C THR A 59 -7.93 -7.96 -14.70
N GLY A 60 -8.39 -8.01 -13.44
CA GLY A 60 -8.34 -9.23 -12.64
C GLY A 60 -9.67 -9.94 -12.51
N GLN A 61 -9.59 -10.98 -11.73
CA GLN A 61 -10.60 -11.96 -11.39
C GLN A 61 -11.93 -11.36 -10.89
N LEU A 62 -11.87 -10.21 -10.19
CA LEU A 62 -13.07 -9.53 -9.70
C LEU A 62 -13.95 -9.05 -10.86
N ILE A 63 -13.38 -8.40 -11.88
CA ILE A 63 -14.14 -7.93 -13.04
C ILE A 63 -14.78 -9.10 -13.77
N THR A 64 -14.02 -10.16 -14.04
CA THR A 64 -14.54 -11.37 -14.70
C THR A 64 -15.71 -11.96 -13.91
N ALA A 65 -15.58 -12.11 -12.58
CA ALA A 65 -16.63 -12.64 -11.74
C ALA A 65 -17.92 -11.77 -11.74
N PHE A 66 -17.75 -10.44 -11.80
CA PHE A 66 -18.89 -9.53 -11.95
C PHE A 66 -19.51 -9.61 -13.35
N GLN A 67 -18.71 -9.70 -14.41
CA GLN A 67 -19.19 -9.82 -15.78
C GLN A 67 -19.99 -11.10 -16.02
N GLU A 68 -19.57 -12.21 -15.41
CA GLU A 68 -20.30 -13.50 -15.48
C GLU A 68 -21.70 -13.40 -14.85
N VAL A 69 -21.88 -12.56 -13.83
CA VAL A 69 -23.13 -12.45 -13.09
C VAL A 69 -24.04 -11.36 -13.61
N PHE A 70 -23.46 -10.24 -14.06
CA PHE A 70 -24.18 -9.01 -14.43
C PHE A 70 -23.98 -8.65 -15.91
N ALA A 71 -23.93 -9.66 -16.79
CA ALA A 71 -23.73 -9.44 -18.22
C ALA A 71 -24.70 -8.35 -18.77
N GLY A 72 -24.14 -7.34 -19.46
CA GLY A 72 -24.91 -6.23 -20.03
C GLY A 72 -25.21 -5.05 -19.07
N ASP A 73 -25.23 -5.28 -17.76
CA ASP A 73 -25.54 -4.25 -16.74
C ASP A 73 -24.27 -3.63 -16.12
N ILE A 74 -23.10 -3.83 -16.74
CA ILE A 74 -21.80 -3.43 -16.20
C ILE A 74 -21.04 -2.51 -17.15
N VAL A 75 -20.34 -1.53 -16.58
CA VAL A 75 -19.30 -0.75 -17.26
C VAL A 75 -18.01 -0.83 -16.46
N VAL A 76 -16.87 -0.89 -17.18
CA VAL A 76 -15.53 -0.89 -16.58
C VAL A 76 -14.78 0.36 -17.03
N LEU A 77 -14.32 1.17 -16.06
CA LEU A 77 -13.64 2.44 -16.30
C LEU A 77 -12.17 2.34 -15.88
N HIS A 78 -11.26 2.50 -16.83
CA HIS A 78 -9.82 2.48 -16.57
C HIS A 78 -9.06 3.50 -17.44
N SER A 79 -7.81 3.77 -17.09
CA SER A 79 -6.96 4.77 -17.76
C SER A 79 -6.65 4.45 -19.23
N GLN A 80 -6.77 3.18 -19.63
CA GLN A 80 -6.46 2.73 -20.99
C GLN A 80 -7.64 2.81 -21.98
N LEU A 81 -8.84 3.19 -21.53
CA LEU A 81 -9.98 3.43 -22.42
C LEU A 81 -9.71 4.62 -23.32
N SER A 82 -10.06 4.48 -24.59
CA SER A 82 -10.14 5.62 -25.50
C SER A 82 -11.21 6.62 -25.03
N VAL A 83 -11.14 7.84 -25.53
CA VAL A 83 -12.15 8.87 -25.22
C VAL A 83 -13.55 8.42 -25.61
N ALA A 84 -13.69 7.74 -26.76
CA ALA A 84 -14.98 7.24 -27.25
C ALA A 84 -15.56 6.15 -26.33
N GLU A 85 -14.77 5.14 -25.96
CA GLU A 85 -15.18 4.08 -25.06
C GLU A 85 -15.56 4.62 -23.66
N ARG A 86 -14.79 5.59 -23.16
CA ARG A 86 -15.10 6.24 -21.87
C ARG A 86 -16.41 7.01 -21.94
N ASN A 87 -16.64 7.76 -23.00
CA ASN A 87 -17.89 8.51 -23.19
C ASN A 87 -19.09 7.56 -23.32
N ASP A 88 -18.98 6.47 -24.09
CA ASP A 88 -20.03 5.46 -24.19
C ASP A 88 -20.37 4.88 -22.82
N ALA A 89 -19.37 4.47 -22.04
CA ALA A 89 -19.58 3.96 -20.68
C ALA A 89 -20.29 4.99 -19.78
N ILE A 90 -19.89 6.27 -19.82
CA ILE A 90 -20.53 7.34 -19.06
C ILE A 90 -21.97 7.55 -19.49
N PHE A 91 -22.28 7.54 -20.80
CA PHE A 91 -23.63 7.69 -21.30
C PHE A 91 -24.53 6.52 -20.91
N ARG A 92 -24.03 5.28 -20.95
CA ARG A 92 -24.77 4.10 -20.49
C ARG A 92 -25.15 4.20 -19.02
N VAL A 93 -24.21 4.63 -18.15
CA VAL A 93 -24.50 4.86 -16.72
C VAL A 93 -25.57 5.94 -16.55
N ARG A 94 -25.43 7.07 -17.24
CA ARG A 94 -26.35 8.22 -17.14
C ARG A 94 -27.77 7.89 -17.60
N ARG A 95 -27.92 7.01 -18.60
CA ARG A 95 -29.21 6.54 -19.11
C ARG A 95 -29.83 5.40 -18.28
N GLY A 96 -29.09 4.91 -17.27
CA GLY A 96 -29.52 3.76 -16.48
C GLY A 96 -29.39 2.40 -17.19
N GLU A 97 -28.71 2.37 -18.33
CA GLU A 97 -28.43 1.15 -19.11
C GLU A 97 -27.32 0.29 -18.47
N ALA A 98 -26.58 0.84 -17.53
CA ALA A 98 -25.60 0.13 -16.72
C ALA A 98 -25.76 0.51 -15.25
N GLY A 99 -25.99 -0.50 -14.43
CA GLY A 99 -26.21 -0.34 -12.99
C GLY A 99 -24.98 -0.63 -12.14
N ILE A 100 -23.96 -1.26 -12.71
CA ILE A 100 -22.71 -1.58 -12.02
C ILE A 100 -21.56 -0.87 -12.70
N ILE A 101 -20.83 -0.09 -11.92
CA ILE A 101 -19.70 0.70 -12.37
C ILE A 101 -18.46 0.17 -11.66
N ILE A 102 -17.53 -0.44 -12.39
CA ILE A 102 -16.24 -0.90 -11.84
C ILE A 102 -15.11 0.00 -12.37
N GLY A 103 -14.22 0.43 -11.51
CA GLY A 103 -13.08 1.21 -11.95
C GLY A 103 -12.09 1.57 -10.86
N ALA A 104 -11.08 2.35 -11.25
CA ALA A 104 -10.16 2.97 -10.30
C ALA A 104 -10.85 4.12 -9.54
N ARG A 105 -10.10 4.80 -8.69
CA ARG A 105 -10.59 5.94 -7.89
C ARG A 105 -11.44 6.96 -8.67
N SER A 106 -11.12 7.20 -9.96
CA SER A 106 -11.86 8.14 -10.82
C SER A 106 -13.28 7.69 -11.15
N ALA A 107 -13.61 6.42 -11.00
CA ALA A 107 -14.96 5.91 -11.23
C ALA A 107 -16.01 6.50 -10.26
N LEU A 108 -15.58 7.04 -9.10
CA LEU A 108 -16.44 7.78 -8.18
C LEU A 108 -17.11 9.02 -8.79
N PHE A 109 -16.51 9.60 -9.82
CA PHE A 109 -17.01 10.80 -10.49
C PHE A 109 -17.89 10.49 -11.70
N THR A 110 -18.21 9.21 -11.93
CA THR A 110 -19.18 8.82 -12.95
C THR A 110 -20.57 9.32 -12.56
N PRO A 111 -21.34 9.90 -13.47
CA PRO A 111 -22.64 10.52 -13.15
C PRO A 111 -23.73 9.49 -12.91
N ALA A 112 -23.59 8.70 -11.83
CA ALA A 112 -24.57 7.78 -11.34
C ALA A 112 -25.68 8.54 -10.59
N GLY A 113 -26.94 8.29 -10.96
CA GLY A 113 -28.08 9.05 -10.42
C GLY A 113 -28.67 8.49 -9.12
N ASN A 114 -28.48 7.20 -8.85
CA ASN A 114 -29.12 6.51 -7.72
C ASN A 114 -28.19 5.44 -7.12
N ILE A 115 -27.11 5.88 -6.47
CA ILE A 115 -26.13 4.98 -5.87
C ILE A 115 -26.73 4.31 -4.62
N GLY A 116 -26.74 2.97 -4.60
CA GLY A 116 -27.19 2.15 -3.46
C GLY A 116 -26.07 1.52 -2.66
N CYS A 117 -24.91 1.30 -3.31
CA CYS A 117 -23.73 0.77 -2.64
C CYS A 117 -22.45 1.29 -3.30
N ILE A 118 -21.44 1.54 -2.49
CA ILE A 118 -20.08 1.81 -2.93
C ILE A 118 -19.17 0.78 -2.26
N ILE A 119 -18.43 0.01 -3.04
CA ILE A 119 -17.49 -1.01 -2.57
C ILE A 119 -16.08 -0.57 -2.89
N LEU A 120 -15.17 -0.58 -1.92
CA LEU A 120 -13.73 -0.41 -2.13
C LEU A 120 -13.04 -1.73 -1.82
N ASP A 121 -12.54 -2.40 -2.85
CA ASP A 121 -11.69 -3.58 -2.65
C ASP A 121 -10.25 -3.15 -2.38
N GLU A 122 -9.56 -3.86 -1.47
CA GLU A 122 -8.23 -3.49 -0.97
C GLU A 122 -8.18 -2.01 -0.52
N GLU A 123 -9.08 -1.61 0.40
CA GLU A 123 -9.32 -0.22 0.81
C GLU A 123 -8.07 0.52 1.30
N GLN A 124 -7.09 -0.24 1.80
CA GLN A 124 -5.80 0.25 2.28
C GLN A 124 -4.82 0.60 1.14
N ASP A 125 -5.18 0.32 -0.13
CA ASP A 125 -4.25 0.54 -1.23
C ASP A 125 -3.94 2.02 -1.43
N MET A 126 -2.65 2.34 -1.53
CA MET A 126 -2.18 3.72 -1.69
C MET A 126 -2.65 4.38 -2.99
N SER A 127 -3.04 3.60 -4.02
CA SER A 127 -3.54 4.15 -5.28
C SER A 127 -4.90 4.86 -5.14
N TYR A 128 -5.58 4.70 -4.01
CA TYR A 128 -6.81 5.45 -3.70
C TYR A 128 -6.58 6.91 -3.30
N LYS A 129 -5.37 7.30 -2.98
CA LYS A 129 -4.99 8.70 -2.82
C LYS A 129 -4.47 9.27 -4.14
N GLN A 130 -4.91 10.46 -4.50
CA GLN A 130 -4.40 11.22 -5.65
C GLN A 130 -3.23 12.09 -5.21
N ASP A 131 -2.08 11.96 -5.87
CA ASP A 131 -0.88 12.74 -5.57
C ASP A 131 -0.91 14.13 -6.24
N GLU A 132 -1.58 14.25 -7.38
CA GLU A 132 -1.75 15.49 -8.11
C GLU A 132 -3.05 16.19 -7.71
N SER A 133 -3.13 17.51 -7.99
CA SER A 133 -4.34 18.30 -7.73
C SER A 133 -5.51 17.84 -8.63
N PRO A 134 -6.70 17.69 -8.05
CA PRO A 134 -7.07 17.78 -6.64
C PRO A 134 -6.62 16.54 -5.84
N ARG A 135 -5.89 16.77 -4.73
CA ARG A 135 -5.33 15.69 -3.88
C ARG A 135 -6.39 15.08 -2.96
N TYR A 136 -7.32 14.31 -3.51
CA TYR A 136 -8.35 13.61 -2.74
C TYR A 136 -7.98 12.16 -2.41
N HIS A 137 -8.62 11.61 -1.38
CA HIS A 137 -8.59 10.19 -1.07
C HIS A 137 -9.93 9.56 -1.44
N ALA A 138 -9.93 8.51 -2.26
CA ALA A 138 -11.16 7.87 -2.76
C ALA A 138 -12.08 7.38 -1.63
N ARG A 139 -11.53 6.86 -0.53
CA ARG A 139 -12.32 6.43 0.64
C ARG A 139 -13.15 7.58 1.22
N VAL A 140 -12.55 8.77 1.36
CA VAL A 140 -13.26 9.96 1.87
C VAL A 140 -14.36 10.40 0.92
N VAL A 141 -14.07 10.46 -0.38
CA VAL A 141 -15.07 10.82 -1.40
C VAL A 141 -16.19 9.77 -1.46
N ALA A 142 -15.84 8.49 -1.38
CA ALA A 142 -16.83 7.40 -1.36
C ALA A 142 -17.77 7.50 -0.14
N GLU A 143 -17.24 7.82 1.03
CA GLU A 143 -18.07 8.02 2.23
C GLU A 143 -18.99 9.24 2.10
N ILE A 144 -18.49 10.36 1.57
CA ILE A 144 -19.32 11.56 1.31
C ILE A 144 -20.45 11.22 0.34
N LEU A 145 -20.15 10.52 -0.75
CA LEU A 145 -21.17 10.10 -1.73
C LEU A 145 -22.16 9.11 -1.11
N ALA A 146 -21.67 8.11 -0.35
CA ALA A 146 -22.54 7.15 0.30
C ALA A 146 -23.50 7.82 1.29
N ARG A 147 -23.03 8.78 2.09
CA ARG A 147 -23.88 9.60 2.97
C ARG A 147 -24.90 10.42 2.19
N ARG A 148 -24.49 11.05 1.08
CA ARG A 148 -25.37 11.87 0.23
C ARG A 148 -26.50 11.05 -0.38
N TYR A 149 -26.24 9.82 -0.80
CA TYR A 149 -27.23 8.95 -1.45
C TYR A 149 -27.95 8.02 -0.46
N GLY A 150 -27.67 8.07 0.85
CA GLY A 150 -28.16 7.07 1.79
C GLY A 150 -27.79 5.66 1.31
N ALA A 151 -26.53 5.44 1.00
CA ALA A 151 -25.99 4.21 0.42
C ALA A 151 -25.15 3.42 1.41
N LEU A 152 -25.00 2.13 1.17
CA LEU A 152 -24.07 1.27 1.87
C LEU A 152 -22.63 1.54 1.37
N LEU A 153 -21.67 1.71 2.29
CA LEU A 153 -20.25 1.75 2.02
C LEU A 153 -19.59 0.47 2.52
N VAL A 154 -18.96 -0.30 1.64
CA VAL A 154 -18.22 -1.51 2.00
C VAL A 154 -16.73 -1.30 1.74
N LEU A 155 -15.93 -1.32 2.80
CA LEU A 155 -14.48 -1.28 2.76
C LEU A 155 -13.94 -2.70 2.91
N GLY A 156 -13.39 -3.28 1.86
CA GLY A 156 -12.92 -4.66 1.88
C GLY A 156 -11.41 -4.77 1.90
N SER A 157 -10.87 -5.58 2.81
CA SER A 157 -9.42 -5.80 2.92
C SER A 157 -9.07 -7.12 3.61
N ALA A 158 -7.89 -7.66 3.28
CA ALA A 158 -7.25 -8.70 4.08
C ALA A 158 -6.33 -8.10 5.17
N THR A 159 -5.90 -6.89 4.97
CA THR A 159 -5.01 -6.12 5.85
C THR A 159 -5.54 -4.68 5.91
N PRO A 160 -6.63 -4.43 6.62
CA PRO A 160 -7.26 -3.11 6.68
C PRO A 160 -6.25 -2.01 7.05
N SER A 161 -6.53 -0.77 6.62
CA SER A 161 -5.80 0.37 7.16
C SER A 161 -6.09 0.53 8.66
N LEU A 162 -5.09 0.97 9.43
CA LEU A 162 -5.30 1.17 10.87
C LEU A 162 -6.44 2.15 11.13
N GLU A 163 -6.59 3.17 10.29
CA GLU A 163 -7.65 4.15 10.39
C GLU A 163 -9.05 3.51 10.23
N SER A 164 -9.24 2.64 9.23
CA SER A 164 -10.52 1.95 9.02
C SER A 164 -10.81 0.93 10.12
N TYR A 165 -9.79 0.21 10.57
CA TYR A 165 -9.95 -0.79 11.62
C TYR A 165 -10.24 -0.14 12.98
N ALA A 166 -9.57 0.98 13.32
CA ALA A 166 -9.86 1.76 14.53
C ALA A 166 -11.32 2.26 14.54
N ARG A 167 -11.83 2.75 13.42
CA ARG A 167 -13.24 3.16 13.28
C ARG A 167 -14.20 1.98 13.47
N ALA A 168 -13.85 0.80 12.97
CA ALA A 168 -14.65 -0.40 13.18
C ALA A 168 -14.63 -0.83 14.65
N GLN A 169 -13.49 -0.78 15.34
CA GLN A 169 -13.38 -1.05 16.77
C GLN A 169 -14.15 -0.03 17.63
N ALA A 170 -14.23 1.21 17.17
CA ALA A 170 -15.03 2.27 17.82
C ALA A 170 -16.55 2.16 17.54
N GLY A 171 -16.99 1.20 16.71
CA GLY A 171 -18.39 1.03 16.33
C GLY A 171 -18.91 2.03 15.28
N GLU A 172 -18.03 2.84 14.67
CA GLU A 172 -18.38 3.75 13.57
C GLU A 172 -18.63 3.03 12.24
N LEU A 173 -17.99 1.86 12.08
CA LEU A 173 -18.17 0.95 10.96
C LEU A 173 -18.57 -0.43 11.48
N MET A 174 -19.51 -1.08 10.82
CA MET A 174 -19.83 -2.48 11.06
C MET A 174 -18.62 -3.34 10.72
N LEU A 175 -18.12 -4.15 11.63
CA LEU A 175 -17.01 -5.07 11.38
C LEU A 175 -17.55 -6.45 10.98
N LEU A 176 -17.32 -6.85 9.75
CA LEU A 176 -17.62 -8.19 9.25
C LEU A 176 -16.33 -8.97 9.00
N THR A 177 -16.21 -10.18 9.54
CA THR A 177 -14.98 -10.96 9.47
C THR A 177 -15.15 -12.24 8.66
N LEU A 178 -14.16 -12.52 7.81
CA LEU A 178 -14.04 -13.76 7.03
C LEU A 178 -12.69 -14.43 7.36
N PRO A 179 -12.60 -15.17 8.48
CA PRO A 179 -11.33 -15.63 9.01
C PRO A 179 -10.72 -16.82 8.26
N GLU A 180 -11.50 -17.51 7.42
CA GLU A 180 -11.07 -18.73 6.75
C GLU A 180 -11.01 -18.56 5.23
N ARG A 181 -10.08 -19.25 4.58
CA ARG A 181 -10.04 -19.41 3.12
C ARG A 181 -11.21 -20.28 2.63
N ILE A 182 -11.63 -20.05 1.38
CA ILE A 182 -12.61 -20.92 0.69
C ILE A 182 -12.10 -22.37 0.73
N GLY A 183 -13.02 -23.31 1.03
CA GLY A 183 -12.67 -24.73 1.16
C GLY A 183 -11.82 -25.06 2.38
N ARG A 184 -11.74 -24.17 3.39
CA ARG A 184 -10.93 -24.34 4.62
C ARG A 184 -9.47 -24.67 4.35
N GLN A 185 -8.93 -24.17 3.26
CA GLN A 185 -7.53 -24.38 2.93
C GLN A 185 -6.63 -23.69 3.97
N PRO A 186 -5.55 -24.33 4.43
CA PRO A 186 -4.67 -23.76 5.41
C PRO A 186 -3.98 -22.50 4.87
N LEU A 187 -3.71 -21.55 5.75
CA LEU A 187 -2.84 -20.42 5.43
C LEU A 187 -1.41 -20.96 5.15
N PRO A 188 -0.64 -20.30 4.27
CA PRO A 188 0.71 -20.71 3.96
C PRO A 188 1.59 -20.70 5.22
N HIS A 189 2.60 -21.55 5.24
CA HIS A 189 3.63 -21.53 6.27
C HIS A 189 4.63 -20.42 5.93
N VAL A 190 4.76 -19.43 6.80
CA VAL A 190 5.65 -18.28 6.61
C VAL A 190 6.79 -18.37 7.62
N ARG A 191 8.02 -18.35 7.13
CA ARG A 191 9.23 -18.33 7.97
C ARG A 191 10.14 -17.16 7.62
N ALA A 192 10.70 -16.51 8.61
CA ALA A 192 11.74 -15.51 8.43
C ALA A 192 13.12 -16.15 8.38
N VAL A 193 13.99 -15.60 7.55
CA VAL A 193 15.42 -15.96 7.48
C VAL A 193 16.22 -14.73 7.87
N ASP A 194 17.04 -14.88 8.91
CA ASP A 194 17.96 -13.84 9.35
C ASP A 194 19.17 -13.73 8.40
N MET A 195 19.19 -12.68 7.62
CA MET A 195 20.28 -12.42 6.66
C MET A 195 21.63 -12.08 7.34
N ARG A 196 21.62 -11.73 8.65
CA ARG A 196 22.84 -11.54 9.45
C ARG A 196 23.55 -12.90 9.66
N GLU A 197 22.77 -13.95 9.90
CA GLU A 197 23.27 -15.34 10.04
C GLU A 197 23.84 -15.88 8.72
N GLU A 198 23.18 -15.60 7.59
CA GLU A 198 23.69 -15.97 6.26
C GLU A 198 25.07 -15.34 6.01
N LEU A 199 25.22 -14.06 6.37
CA LEU A 199 26.52 -13.38 6.27
C LEU A 199 27.59 -13.96 7.21
N ARG A 200 27.25 -14.29 8.46
CA ARG A 200 28.17 -14.94 9.44
C ARG A 200 28.64 -16.29 8.94
N ARG A 201 27.80 -17.02 8.20
CA ARG A 201 28.16 -18.29 7.54
C ARG A 201 28.93 -18.10 6.23
N GLY A 202 29.37 -16.87 5.93
CA GLY A 202 30.16 -16.53 4.74
C GLY A 202 29.33 -16.35 3.46
N ARG A 203 28.00 -16.42 3.50
CA ARG A 203 27.15 -16.22 2.33
C ARG A 203 26.90 -14.75 2.08
N ARG A 204 27.24 -14.31 0.88
CA ARG A 204 27.07 -12.91 0.44
C ARG A 204 26.03 -12.73 -0.65
N THR A 205 25.31 -13.80 -0.99
CA THR A 205 24.26 -13.86 -2.01
C THR A 205 23.02 -13.07 -1.58
N ILE A 206 22.20 -12.69 -2.56
CA ILE A 206 20.88 -12.06 -2.32
C ILE A 206 19.89 -13.13 -1.86
N VAL A 207 19.99 -14.33 -2.46
CA VAL A 207 19.13 -15.47 -2.14
C VAL A 207 19.76 -16.27 -0.98
N SER A 208 19.01 -16.42 0.12
CA SER A 208 19.42 -17.22 1.27
C SER A 208 19.48 -18.73 0.97
N ALA A 209 20.25 -19.48 1.75
CA ALA A 209 20.31 -20.95 1.65
C ALA A 209 18.91 -21.59 1.75
N ALA A 210 18.11 -21.11 2.69
CA ALA A 210 16.77 -21.63 2.92
C ALA A 210 15.83 -21.39 1.72
N LEU A 211 15.90 -20.21 1.09
CA LEU A 211 15.11 -19.92 -0.10
C LEU A 211 15.64 -20.70 -1.31
N GLN A 212 16.95 -20.83 -1.46
CA GLN A 212 17.54 -21.62 -2.53
C GLN A 212 17.11 -23.09 -2.46
N ALA A 213 17.16 -23.71 -1.27
CA ALA A 213 16.71 -25.09 -1.06
C ALA A 213 15.22 -25.26 -1.41
N LEU A 214 14.38 -24.34 -0.92
CA LEU A 214 12.94 -24.37 -1.19
C LEU A 214 12.62 -24.21 -2.69
N LEU A 215 13.33 -23.33 -3.39
CA LEU A 215 13.17 -23.18 -4.85
C LEU A 215 13.61 -24.45 -5.60
N THR A 216 14.69 -25.09 -5.16
CA THR A 216 15.15 -26.37 -5.75
C THR A 216 14.05 -27.43 -5.65
N GLU A 217 13.44 -27.60 -4.47
CA GLU A 217 12.35 -28.54 -4.26
C GLU A 217 11.11 -28.21 -5.11
N THR A 218 10.75 -26.93 -5.17
CA THR A 218 9.60 -26.42 -5.93
C THR A 218 9.76 -26.75 -7.42
N LEU A 219 10.93 -26.43 -7.99
CA LEU A 219 11.24 -26.70 -9.39
C LEU A 219 11.30 -28.21 -9.71
N ALA A 220 11.84 -29.00 -8.79
CA ALA A 220 11.84 -30.46 -8.93
C ALA A 220 10.43 -31.06 -8.99
N ARG A 221 9.47 -30.47 -8.28
CA ARG A 221 8.04 -30.84 -8.33
C ARG A 221 7.29 -30.24 -9.52
N ARG A 222 7.96 -29.47 -10.39
CA ARG A 222 7.35 -28.71 -11.48
C ARG A 222 6.26 -27.73 -11.03
N GLU A 223 6.40 -27.22 -9.81
CA GLU A 223 5.56 -26.16 -9.25
C GLU A 223 6.16 -24.80 -9.55
N GLN A 224 5.37 -23.74 -9.35
CA GLN A 224 5.79 -22.38 -9.65
C GLN A 224 6.16 -21.61 -8.38
N ALA A 225 7.06 -20.64 -8.54
CA ALA A 225 7.46 -19.74 -7.47
C ALA A 225 7.26 -18.26 -7.83
N ILE A 226 6.97 -17.44 -6.83
CA ILE A 226 7.02 -15.99 -6.92
C ILE A 226 8.19 -15.50 -6.06
N ILE A 227 9.04 -14.66 -6.65
CA ILE A 227 10.09 -13.95 -5.91
C ILE A 227 9.77 -12.46 -5.96
N MET A 228 9.48 -11.91 -4.79
CA MET A 228 9.17 -10.49 -4.67
C MET A 228 10.38 -9.75 -4.10
N LEU A 229 10.87 -8.77 -4.86
CA LEU A 229 11.81 -7.77 -4.38
C LEU A 229 11.08 -6.48 -4.06
N ASN A 230 11.11 -6.06 -2.81
CA ASN A 230 10.53 -4.78 -2.44
C ASN A 230 11.45 -3.63 -2.89
N ARG A 231 11.21 -3.14 -4.12
CA ARG A 231 11.89 -1.99 -4.71
C ARG A 231 10.91 -0.82 -4.78
N ARG A 232 10.69 -0.08 -3.69
CA ARG A 232 10.04 1.22 -3.76
C ARG A 232 10.89 2.29 -3.10
N GLY A 233 11.06 3.40 -3.83
CA GLY A 233 11.52 4.69 -3.34
C GLY A 233 13.00 4.98 -3.59
N TYR A 234 13.22 6.25 -3.80
CA TYR A 234 14.53 6.92 -3.92
C TYR A 234 15.28 6.99 -2.58
N SER A 235 14.67 6.57 -1.46
CA SER A 235 15.32 6.60 -0.16
C SER A 235 16.23 5.40 0.01
N THR A 236 17.49 5.60 -0.25
CA THR A 236 18.54 4.69 0.13
C THR A 236 18.88 4.96 1.59
N PHE A 237 18.50 4.05 2.47
CA PHE A 237 19.06 4.05 3.82
C PHE A 237 20.34 3.21 3.85
N ILE A 238 21.17 3.49 4.83
CA ILE A 238 22.40 2.74 5.05
C ILE A 238 22.18 1.78 6.21
N MET A 239 22.57 0.53 5.99
CA MET A 239 22.44 -0.53 6.99
C MET A 239 23.73 -1.36 7.08
N CYS A 240 24.07 -1.76 8.29
CA CYS A 240 25.11 -2.73 8.54
C CYS A 240 24.56 -4.15 8.30
N ARG A 241 25.11 -4.88 7.34
CA ARG A 241 24.68 -6.26 7.05
C ARG A 241 25.09 -7.27 8.15
N SER A 242 26.06 -6.94 9.00
CA SER A 242 26.52 -7.84 10.06
C SER A 242 25.60 -7.86 11.27
N CYS A 243 25.04 -6.72 11.66
CA CYS A 243 24.17 -6.62 12.84
C CYS A 243 22.74 -6.14 12.55
N GLY A 244 22.44 -5.75 11.29
CA GLY A 244 21.13 -5.23 10.91
C GLY A 244 20.88 -3.77 11.29
N ALA A 245 21.84 -3.12 11.97
CA ALA A 245 21.67 -1.75 12.42
C ALA A 245 21.53 -0.77 11.25
N VAL A 246 20.49 0.05 11.29
CA VAL A 246 20.26 1.18 10.39
C VAL A 246 20.91 2.42 10.99
N MET A 247 21.41 3.30 10.13
CA MET A 247 21.95 4.59 10.58
C MET A 247 20.79 5.51 10.94
N ASN A 248 20.57 5.69 12.24
CA ASN A 248 19.49 6.51 12.77
C ASN A 248 19.98 7.91 13.18
N CYS A 249 19.08 8.87 13.11
CA CYS A 249 19.30 10.22 13.60
C CYS A 249 19.52 10.20 15.12
N LYS A 250 20.56 10.88 15.60
CA LYS A 250 20.89 10.96 17.02
C LYS A 250 19.88 11.81 17.83
N ILE A 251 19.13 12.68 17.15
CA ILE A 251 18.17 13.59 17.79
C ILE A 251 16.80 12.94 17.90
N CYS A 252 16.26 12.41 16.80
CA CYS A 252 14.87 11.92 16.74
C CYS A 252 14.75 10.40 16.52
N GLY A 253 15.86 9.67 16.46
CA GLY A 253 15.87 8.20 16.34
C GLY A 253 15.43 7.64 14.98
N LEU A 254 14.94 8.48 14.05
CA LEU A 254 14.47 8.05 12.74
C LEU A 254 15.61 7.65 11.81
N PRO A 255 15.39 6.73 10.85
CA PRO A 255 16.39 6.38 9.84
C PRO A 255 16.88 7.60 9.05
N LEU A 256 18.20 7.71 8.90
CA LEU A 256 18.82 8.71 8.05
C LEU A 256 18.75 8.28 6.58
N VAL A 257 18.45 9.24 5.71
CA VAL A 257 18.39 9.02 4.26
C VAL A 257 19.74 9.37 3.63
N TYR A 258 20.23 8.47 2.79
CA TYR A 258 21.43 8.70 2.01
C TYR A 258 21.13 9.49 0.73
N HIS A 259 21.84 10.55 0.51
CA HIS A 259 21.73 11.40 -0.68
C HIS A 259 22.88 11.17 -1.66
N ALA A 260 22.64 11.46 -2.94
CA ALA A 260 23.61 11.26 -4.01
C ALA A 260 24.91 12.08 -3.85
N ASN A 261 24.88 13.13 -3.03
CA ASN A 261 26.05 13.93 -2.65
C ASN A 261 26.95 13.25 -1.62
N GLY A 262 26.63 12.04 -1.18
CA GLY A 262 27.42 11.29 -0.20
C GLY A 262 27.10 11.59 1.27
N SER A 263 26.06 12.37 1.56
CA SER A 263 25.64 12.71 2.92
C SER A 263 24.45 11.88 3.40
N LEU A 264 24.31 11.79 4.74
CA LEU A 264 23.14 11.27 5.43
C LEU A 264 22.35 12.45 5.99
N ILE A 265 21.05 12.52 5.70
CA ILE A 265 20.18 13.60 6.17
C ILE A 265 18.97 13.02 6.90
N CYS A 266 18.64 13.60 8.03
CA CYS A 266 17.37 13.35 8.71
C CYS A 266 16.28 14.26 8.16
N HIS A 267 15.30 13.72 7.48
CA HIS A 267 14.19 14.51 6.94
C HIS A 267 13.16 14.95 8.00
N HIS A 268 13.41 14.70 9.27
CA HIS A 268 12.55 15.16 10.36
C HIS A 268 13.11 16.40 11.07
N CYS A 269 14.44 16.41 11.33
CA CYS A 269 15.08 17.51 12.07
C CYS A 269 16.26 18.14 11.32
N ASP A 270 16.43 17.83 10.04
CA ASP A 270 17.51 18.32 9.16
C ASP A 270 18.93 18.07 9.67
N LEU A 271 19.12 17.07 10.55
CA LEU A 271 20.47 16.66 10.97
C LEU A 271 21.23 16.10 9.77
N HIS A 272 22.39 16.67 9.48
CA HIS A 272 23.34 16.17 8.49
C HIS A 272 24.42 15.33 9.18
N ALA A 273 24.76 14.19 8.58
CA ALA A 273 25.82 13.30 9.05
C ALA A 273 26.62 12.73 7.88
N GLU A 274 27.85 12.35 8.15
CA GLU A 274 28.69 11.62 7.20
C GLU A 274 28.38 10.14 7.22
N VAL A 275 28.62 9.47 6.08
CA VAL A 275 28.50 8.03 5.99
C VAL A 275 29.64 7.38 6.78
N PRO A 276 29.32 6.58 7.81
CA PRO A 276 30.38 5.93 8.59
C PRO A 276 31.08 4.85 7.74
N THR A 277 32.39 4.76 7.84
CA THR A 277 33.21 3.71 7.19
C THR A 277 33.10 2.36 7.90
N THR A 278 32.75 2.39 9.19
CA THR A 278 32.52 1.22 10.04
C THR A 278 31.22 1.38 10.81
N CYS A 279 30.56 0.29 11.10
CA CYS A 279 29.31 0.31 11.86
C CYS A 279 29.56 0.84 13.29
N PRO A 280 28.87 1.89 13.74
CA PRO A 280 29.04 2.44 15.08
C PRO A 280 28.58 1.51 16.20
N ILE A 281 27.81 0.45 15.86
CA ILE A 281 27.28 -0.51 16.85
C ILE A 281 28.18 -1.74 16.97
N CYS A 282 28.62 -2.36 15.84
CA CYS A 282 29.36 -3.62 15.88
C CYS A 282 30.77 -3.54 15.27
N GLY A 283 31.24 -2.36 14.82
CA GLY A 283 32.55 -2.16 14.23
C GLY A 283 32.77 -2.77 12.84
N SER A 284 31.77 -3.43 12.27
CA SER A 284 31.88 -4.09 10.97
C SER A 284 32.03 -3.09 9.83
N ARG A 285 32.82 -3.48 8.80
CA ARG A 285 32.95 -2.73 7.54
C ARG A 285 31.85 -3.08 6.50
N TYR A 286 30.95 -4.01 6.82
CA TYR A 286 29.86 -4.43 5.90
C TYR A 286 28.67 -3.47 5.94
N ILE A 287 28.95 -2.18 5.73
CA ILE A 287 27.92 -1.16 5.54
C ILE A 287 27.55 -1.14 4.07
N LYS A 288 26.27 -1.22 3.75
CA LYS A 288 25.77 -1.16 2.37
C LYS A 288 24.60 -0.23 2.23
N TYR A 289 24.57 0.43 1.08
CA TYR A 289 23.39 1.11 0.56
C TYR A 289 22.33 0.07 0.20
N PHE A 290 21.12 0.25 0.67
CA PHE A 290 20.04 -0.66 0.36
C PHE A 290 19.36 -0.24 -0.96
N GLY A 291 19.44 -1.08 -1.98
CA GLY A 291 18.92 -0.80 -3.31
C GLY A 291 19.50 -1.72 -4.40
N SER A 292 19.51 -3.05 -4.18
CA SER A 292 19.84 -3.98 -5.27
C SER A 292 18.69 -4.00 -6.27
N GLY A 293 19.00 -3.75 -7.56
CA GLY A 293 18.02 -3.81 -8.64
C GLY A 293 17.48 -5.22 -8.87
N THR A 294 16.27 -5.33 -9.41
CA THR A 294 15.66 -6.59 -9.88
C THR A 294 16.56 -7.35 -10.85
N GLU A 295 17.39 -6.64 -11.59
CA GLU A 295 18.36 -7.19 -12.55
C GLU A 295 19.43 -8.07 -11.88
N LYS A 296 20.03 -7.59 -10.78
CA LYS A 296 21.02 -8.38 -10.04
C LYS A 296 20.43 -9.64 -9.42
N LEU A 297 19.19 -9.55 -8.95
CA LEU A 297 18.49 -10.71 -8.41
C LEU A 297 18.12 -11.69 -9.53
N GLU A 298 17.71 -11.20 -10.69
CA GLU A 298 17.43 -12.02 -11.86
C GLU A 298 18.69 -12.77 -12.33
N GLU A 299 19.83 -12.08 -12.42
CA GLU A 299 21.11 -12.68 -12.77
C GLU A 299 21.52 -13.77 -11.77
N GLU A 300 21.39 -13.50 -10.46
CA GLU A 300 21.71 -14.49 -9.44
C GLU A 300 20.80 -15.71 -9.53
N LEU A 301 19.49 -15.52 -9.72
CA LEU A 301 18.53 -16.62 -9.90
C LEU A 301 18.82 -17.44 -11.17
N ARG A 302 19.21 -16.81 -12.28
CA ARG A 302 19.60 -17.53 -13.51
C ARG A 302 20.87 -18.36 -13.32
N ASN A 303 21.82 -17.85 -12.55
CA ASN A 303 23.05 -18.59 -12.22
C ASN A 303 22.77 -19.76 -11.29
N LEU A 304 21.87 -19.61 -10.31
CA LEU A 304 21.49 -20.67 -9.36
C LEU A 304 20.61 -21.75 -10.01
N PHE A 305 19.76 -21.37 -10.96
CA PHE A 305 18.78 -22.22 -11.61
C PHE A 305 18.80 -22.08 -13.13
N PRO A 306 19.86 -22.51 -13.82
CA PRO A 306 20.03 -22.28 -15.26
C PRO A 306 18.96 -22.97 -16.14
N GLN A 307 18.27 -23.97 -15.60
CA GLN A 307 17.18 -24.67 -16.30
C GLN A 307 15.80 -24.03 -16.07
N ALA A 308 15.66 -23.12 -15.10
CA ALA A 308 14.38 -22.50 -14.78
C ALA A 308 14.05 -21.37 -15.77
N ARG A 309 12.80 -21.31 -16.19
CA ARG A 309 12.28 -20.26 -17.03
C ARG A 309 11.80 -19.11 -16.15
N ILE A 310 12.61 -18.05 -16.07
CA ILE A 310 12.37 -16.90 -15.21
C ILE A 310 11.80 -15.75 -16.03
N VAL A 311 10.73 -15.13 -15.55
CA VAL A 311 10.17 -13.90 -16.10
C VAL A 311 10.16 -12.79 -15.08
N ARG A 312 10.53 -11.58 -15.51
CA ARG A 312 10.51 -10.37 -14.68
C ARG A 312 9.29 -9.51 -14.99
N MET A 313 8.62 -9.05 -13.94
CA MET A 313 7.46 -8.15 -13.99
C MET A 313 7.71 -6.94 -13.09
N ASP A 314 8.21 -5.87 -13.65
CA ASP A 314 8.40 -4.57 -13.01
C ASP A 314 7.96 -3.42 -13.94
N ARG A 315 8.09 -2.16 -13.49
CA ARG A 315 7.71 -1.02 -14.32
C ARG A 315 8.48 -0.92 -15.63
N ASP A 316 9.74 -1.34 -15.62
CA ASP A 316 10.63 -1.22 -16.78
C ASP A 316 10.23 -2.24 -17.86
N THR A 317 9.75 -3.43 -17.44
CA THR A 317 9.31 -4.50 -18.35
C THR A 317 7.84 -4.38 -18.78
N THR A 318 7.03 -3.60 -18.05
CA THR A 318 5.58 -3.47 -18.29
C THR A 318 5.17 -2.13 -18.93
N GLY A 319 6.08 -1.39 -19.52
CA GLY A 319 5.81 -0.09 -20.16
C GLY A 319 4.89 -0.15 -21.39
N ARG A 320 4.68 -1.34 -22.00
CA ARG A 320 3.73 -1.54 -23.10
C ARG A 320 2.33 -1.83 -22.56
N LYS A 321 1.30 -1.32 -23.26
CA LYS A 321 -0.12 -1.57 -22.98
C LYS A 321 -0.35 -3.09 -22.88
N LEU A 322 -0.91 -3.55 -21.75
CA LEU A 322 -1.24 -4.96 -21.47
C LEU A 322 -0.06 -5.94 -21.27
N ALA A 323 1.20 -5.51 -21.30
CA ALA A 323 2.35 -6.41 -21.14
C ALA A 323 2.31 -7.21 -19.82
N HIS A 324 1.81 -6.62 -18.74
CA HIS A 324 1.64 -7.33 -17.47
C HIS A 324 0.60 -8.46 -17.53
N MET A 325 -0.47 -8.30 -18.32
CA MET A 325 -1.47 -9.35 -18.52
C MET A 325 -0.93 -10.53 -19.32
N GLU A 326 -0.14 -10.26 -20.35
CA GLU A 326 0.51 -11.29 -21.15
C GLU A 326 1.45 -12.12 -20.28
N ILE A 327 2.29 -11.47 -19.48
CA ILE A 327 3.20 -12.14 -18.55
C ILE A 327 2.42 -13.06 -17.60
N LEU A 328 1.34 -12.56 -16.99
CA LEU A 328 0.53 -13.34 -16.05
C LEU A 328 -0.23 -14.48 -16.72
N THR A 329 -0.71 -14.28 -17.96
CA THR A 329 -1.36 -15.33 -18.75
C THR A 329 -0.38 -16.45 -19.06
N HIS A 330 0.81 -16.13 -19.57
CA HIS A 330 1.86 -17.11 -19.82
C HIS A 330 2.34 -17.81 -18.55
N PHE A 331 2.41 -17.08 -17.42
CA PHE A 331 2.76 -17.67 -16.15
C PHE A 331 1.68 -18.66 -15.67
N ARG A 332 0.40 -18.34 -15.78
CA ARG A 332 -0.71 -19.28 -15.52
C ARG A 332 -0.66 -20.53 -16.41
N GLN A 333 -0.27 -20.36 -17.66
CA GLN A 333 -0.08 -21.48 -18.63
C GLN A 333 1.20 -22.30 -18.38
N ARG A 334 1.93 -22.00 -17.28
CA ARG A 334 3.18 -22.66 -16.91
C ARG A 334 4.29 -22.52 -17.94
N THR A 335 4.28 -21.45 -18.74
CA THR A 335 5.39 -21.11 -19.64
C THR A 335 6.63 -20.70 -18.86
N TYR A 336 6.46 -20.17 -17.66
CA TYR A 336 7.51 -19.77 -16.74
C TYR A 336 7.39 -20.47 -15.40
N ASP A 337 8.53 -20.73 -14.76
CA ASP A 337 8.64 -21.45 -13.49
C ASP A 337 8.77 -20.48 -12.33
N ILE A 338 9.48 -19.35 -12.54
CA ILE A 338 9.69 -18.31 -11.52
C ILE A 338 9.20 -16.96 -12.05
N LEU A 339 8.30 -16.32 -11.32
CA LEU A 339 7.88 -14.94 -11.54
C LEU A 339 8.63 -14.03 -10.55
N LEU A 340 9.56 -13.24 -11.08
CA LEU A 340 10.29 -12.22 -10.32
C LEU A 340 9.63 -10.86 -10.51
N GLY A 341 9.37 -10.14 -9.43
CA GLY A 341 8.83 -8.79 -9.58
C GLY A 341 8.81 -7.97 -8.31
N THR A 342 8.21 -6.79 -8.44
CA THR A 342 8.01 -5.87 -7.33
C THR A 342 6.61 -6.07 -6.70
N GLN A 343 6.08 -5.11 -5.97
CA GLN A 343 4.74 -5.19 -5.36
C GLN A 343 3.60 -5.52 -6.36
N MET A 344 3.84 -5.39 -7.68
CA MET A 344 2.84 -5.74 -8.70
C MET A 344 2.49 -7.23 -8.66
N VAL A 345 3.45 -8.12 -8.36
CA VAL A 345 3.21 -9.57 -8.27
C VAL A 345 2.38 -9.97 -7.02
N ALA A 346 2.34 -9.10 -6.01
CA ALA A 346 1.60 -9.34 -4.78
C ALA A 346 0.09 -9.04 -4.91
N LYS A 347 -0.36 -8.33 -5.96
CA LYS A 347 -1.71 -7.78 -6.04
C LYS A 347 -2.59 -8.48 -7.10
N GLY A 348 -3.86 -8.71 -6.78
CA GLY A 348 -4.97 -8.91 -7.71
C GLY A 348 -5.02 -10.20 -8.55
N HIS A 349 -4.06 -11.14 -8.44
CA HIS A 349 -3.99 -12.29 -9.35
C HIS A 349 -4.17 -13.62 -8.62
N ASP A 350 -4.97 -14.52 -9.22
CA ASP A 350 -4.99 -15.90 -8.84
C ASP A 350 -4.01 -16.70 -9.70
N LEU A 351 -3.04 -17.32 -9.05
CA LEU A 351 -1.96 -18.07 -9.67
C LEU A 351 -1.91 -19.48 -9.06
N PRO A 352 -2.72 -20.42 -9.56
CA PRO A 352 -2.97 -21.71 -8.92
C PRO A 352 -1.72 -22.60 -8.84
N GLY A 353 -0.72 -22.38 -9.70
CA GLY A 353 0.53 -23.15 -9.71
C GLY A 353 1.56 -22.73 -8.66
N VAL A 354 1.33 -21.63 -7.95
CA VAL A 354 2.31 -21.05 -7.02
C VAL A 354 2.27 -21.75 -5.67
N GLN A 355 3.32 -22.49 -5.36
CA GLN A 355 3.51 -23.14 -4.05
C GLN A 355 4.53 -22.40 -3.18
N THR A 356 5.49 -21.76 -3.79
CA THR A 356 6.58 -21.06 -3.09
C THR A 356 6.58 -19.57 -3.35
N VAL A 357 6.77 -18.81 -2.27
CA VAL A 357 6.97 -17.36 -2.32
C VAL A 357 8.24 -16.99 -1.57
N GLY A 358 9.13 -16.25 -2.23
CA GLY A 358 10.29 -15.60 -1.63
C GLY A 358 10.09 -14.09 -1.53
N ILE A 359 10.21 -13.54 -0.34
CA ILE A 359 10.18 -12.09 -0.10
C ILE A 359 11.59 -11.63 0.21
N ILE A 360 12.18 -10.92 -0.74
CA ILE A 360 13.54 -10.40 -0.62
C ILE A 360 13.50 -9.03 0.02
N SER A 361 14.24 -8.86 1.11
CA SER A 361 14.43 -7.55 1.74
C SER A 361 13.13 -6.90 2.27
N ALA A 362 12.49 -7.54 3.25
CA ALA A 362 11.38 -6.93 3.99
C ALA A 362 11.77 -5.60 4.65
N ASP A 363 13.05 -5.47 5.01
CA ASP A 363 13.66 -4.28 5.62
C ASP A 363 13.53 -3.01 4.78
N ALA A 364 13.42 -3.12 3.46
CA ALA A 364 13.22 -1.97 2.58
C ALA A 364 11.92 -1.21 2.88
N SER A 365 10.88 -1.89 3.35
CA SER A 365 9.66 -1.24 3.85
C SER A 365 9.81 -0.73 5.27
N LEU A 366 10.43 -1.52 6.17
CA LEU A 366 10.55 -1.21 7.59
C LEU A 366 11.35 0.06 7.86
N ASN A 367 12.42 0.27 7.08
CA ASN A 367 13.36 1.36 7.31
C ASN A 367 13.05 2.62 6.49
N LEU A 368 11.86 2.72 5.92
CA LEU A 368 11.39 3.99 5.37
C LEU A 368 11.18 4.99 6.53
N PRO A 369 11.58 6.25 6.37
CA PRO A 369 11.35 7.28 7.39
C PRO A 369 9.87 7.75 7.38
N ASP A 370 8.93 6.82 7.46
CA ASP A 370 7.49 7.05 7.39
C ASP A 370 6.80 6.27 8.50
N PHE A 371 5.87 6.91 9.20
CA PHE A 371 5.14 6.27 10.30
C PHE A 371 4.34 5.03 9.87
N ARG A 372 4.03 4.89 8.58
CA ARG A 372 3.38 3.69 8.01
C ARG A 372 4.35 2.59 7.62
N ALA A 373 5.64 2.71 7.92
CA ALA A 373 6.66 1.75 7.48
C ALA A 373 6.36 0.31 7.96
N ALA A 374 6.02 0.15 9.24
CA ALA A 374 5.68 -1.14 9.83
C ALA A 374 4.38 -1.71 9.26
N GLU A 375 3.33 -0.89 9.11
CA GLU A 375 2.07 -1.25 8.48
C GLU A 375 2.28 -1.74 7.04
N ARG A 376 3.06 -0.99 6.25
CA ARG A 376 3.38 -1.39 4.86
C ARG A 376 4.17 -2.70 4.79
N CYS A 377 5.08 -2.92 5.73
CA CYS A 377 5.83 -4.17 5.80
C CYS A 377 4.92 -5.35 6.12
N PHE A 378 4.08 -5.23 7.15
CA PHE A 378 3.09 -6.24 7.52
C PHE A 378 2.18 -6.59 6.33
N MET A 379 1.58 -5.56 5.70
CA MET A 379 0.69 -5.72 4.55
C MET A 379 1.39 -6.42 3.39
N LEU A 380 2.61 -6.01 3.06
CA LEU A 380 3.39 -6.57 1.97
C LEU A 380 3.67 -8.05 2.17
N ILE A 381 4.13 -8.44 3.37
CA ILE A 381 4.41 -9.85 3.70
C ILE A 381 3.11 -10.66 3.64
N THR A 382 2.04 -10.19 4.28
CA THR A 382 0.77 -10.91 4.38
C THR A 382 0.10 -11.08 3.01
N GLN A 383 0.05 -10.03 2.19
CA GLN A 383 -0.55 -10.08 0.85
C GLN A 383 0.25 -10.98 -0.11
N THR A 384 1.58 -10.90 -0.04
CA THR A 384 2.46 -11.73 -0.89
C THR A 384 2.42 -13.19 -0.45
N ALA A 385 2.45 -13.45 0.86
CA ALA A 385 2.29 -14.78 1.42
C ALA A 385 0.95 -15.42 0.99
N GLY A 386 -0.10 -14.62 0.95
CA GLY A 386 -1.43 -15.06 0.50
C GLY A 386 -1.48 -15.56 -0.95
N ARG A 387 -0.41 -15.45 -1.74
CA ARG A 387 -0.31 -16.02 -3.10
C ARG A 387 0.07 -17.49 -3.09
N ALA A 388 0.74 -17.96 -2.06
CA ALA A 388 1.17 -19.35 -1.96
C ALA A 388 0.03 -20.30 -1.55
N GLY A 389 0.00 -21.51 -2.12
CA GLY A 389 -0.85 -22.60 -1.69
C GLY A 389 -2.35 -22.33 -1.79
N ARG A 390 -2.83 -21.72 -2.88
CA ARG A 390 -4.27 -21.48 -3.07
C ARG A 390 -5.04 -22.68 -3.56
N HIS A 391 -4.36 -23.61 -4.24
CA HIS A 391 -4.96 -24.77 -4.84
C HIS A 391 -4.09 -26.01 -4.51
N GLY A 392 -4.43 -26.77 -3.49
CA GLY A 392 -3.75 -28.02 -3.14
C GLY A 392 -2.97 -27.98 -1.82
N ALA A 393 -1.67 -28.32 -1.87
CA ALA A 393 -0.83 -28.39 -0.69
C ALA A 393 -0.62 -27.02 -0.01
N ARG A 394 -0.26 -27.05 1.27
CA ARG A 394 0.07 -25.85 2.04
C ARG A 394 1.25 -25.12 1.38
N GLY A 395 1.07 -23.84 1.05
CA GLY A 395 2.13 -23.02 0.47
C GLY A 395 3.25 -22.72 1.46
N GLU A 396 4.47 -22.56 0.95
CA GLU A 396 5.67 -22.21 1.71
C GLU A 396 6.15 -20.81 1.35
N VAL A 397 6.47 -20.01 2.37
CA VAL A 397 6.91 -18.63 2.21
C VAL A 397 8.18 -18.37 3.01
N VAL A 398 9.18 -17.81 2.34
CA VAL A 398 10.44 -17.37 2.98
C VAL A 398 10.53 -15.87 2.92
N VAL A 399 10.62 -15.22 4.08
CA VAL A 399 10.84 -13.79 4.25
C VAL A 399 12.29 -13.55 4.64
N GLN A 400 13.07 -12.91 3.78
CA GLN A 400 14.46 -12.56 4.08
C GLN A 400 14.53 -11.17 4.69
N THR A 401 15.09 -11.07 5.88
CA THR A 401 15.18 -9.81 6.64
C THR A 401 16.44 -9.77 7.51
N TYR A 402 16.89 -8.57 7.82
CA TYR A 402 17.95 -8.31 8.80
C TYR A 402 17.38 -7.99 10.20
N ASN A 403 16.05 -7.92 10.31
CA ASN A 403 15.35 -7.62 11.55
C ASN A 403 14.18 -8.58 11.79
N PRO A 404 14.45 -9.89 11.94
CA PRO A 404 13.42 -10.90 12.11
C PRO A 404 12.63 -10.75 13.41
N GLU A 405 13.19 -10.06 14.41
CA GLU A 405 12.54 -9.82 15.70
C GLU A 405 11.51 -8.69 15.68
N HIS A 406 11.46 -7.87 14.63
CA HIS A 406 10.54 -6.76 14.53
C HIS A 406 9.09 -7.23 14.59
N TYR A 407 8.25 -6.60 15.43
CA TYR A 407 6.85 -7.04 15.67
C TYR A 407 6.03 -7.15 14.38
N ALA A 408 6.19 -6.23 13.42
CA ALA A 408 5.48 -6.29 12.14
C ALA A 408 5.85 -7.56 11.34
N VAL A 409 7.12 -7.99 11.36
CA VAL A 409 7.56 -9.24 10.72
C VAL A 409 7.02 -10.44 11.48
N GLN A 410 7.11 -10.43 12.81
CA GLN A 410 6.63 -11.52 13.66
C GLN A 410 5.12 -11.74 13.52
N CYS A 411 4.33 -10.66 13.53
CA CYS A 411 2.89 -10.73 13.31
C CYS A 411 2.54 -11.17 11.89
N ALA A 412 3.27 -10.69 10.87
CA ALA A 412 3.06 -11.09 9.48
C ALA A 412 3.38 -12.57 9.23
N MET A 413 4.40 -13.14 9.90
CA MET A 413 4.69 -14.58 9.84
C MET A 413 3.52 -15.43 10.37
N ARG A 414 2.84 -14.97 11.41
CA ARG A 414 1.64 -15.61 11.96
C ARG A 414 0.36 -15.23 11.21
N GLN A 415 0.44 -14.25 10.29
CA GLN A 415 -0.69 -13.65 9.60
C GLN A 415 -1.75 -13.11 10.59
N ASP A 416 -1.30 -12.58 11.70
CA ASP A 416 -2.08 -12.11 12.83
C ASP A 416 -2.19 -10.59 12.75
N TYR A 417 -3.26 -10.11 12.11
CA TYR A 417 -3.53 -8.68 11.97
C TYR A 417 -3.89 -8.04 13.30
N GLU A 418 -4.62 -8.73 14.16
CA GLU A 418 -5.09 -8.18 15.44
C GLU A 418 -3.91 -7.91 16.38
N ALA A 419 -2.96 -8.86 16.47
CA ALA A 419 -1.74 -8.66 17.25
C ALA A 419 -0.85 -7.55 16.67
N PHE A 420 -0.81 -7.40 15.35
CA PHE A 420 -0.13 -6.27 14.71
C PHE A 420 -0.80 -4.94 15.06
N TYR A 421 -2.13 -4.87 14.89
CA TYR A 421 -2.90 -3.67 15.18
C TYR A 421 -2.72 -3.23 16.64
N ALA A 422 -2.80 -4.15 17.59
CA ALA A 422 -2.68 -3.86 19.00
C ALA A 422 -1.34 -3.18 19.37
N GLN A 423 -0.24 -3.58 18.71
CA GLN A 423 1.06 -2.96 18.96
C GLN A 423 1.25 -1.64 18.21
N GLU A 424 0.85 -1.59 16.95
CA GLU A 424 1.03 -0.40 16.12
C GLU A 424 0.15 0.76 16.58
N ILE A 425 -1.09 0.49 17.02
CA ILE A 425 -2.03 1.54 17.42
C ILE A 425 -1.55 2.33 18.64
N GLU A 426 -0.89 1.68 19.59
CA GLU A 426 -0.32 2.36 20.76
C GLU A 426 0.83 3.30 20.35
N LEU A 427 1.72 2.86 19.47
CA LEU A 427 2.79 3.72 18.94
C LEU A 427 2.21 4.94 18.19
N ARG A 428 1.12 4.72 17.42
CA ARG A 428 0.43 5.83 16.74
C ARG A 428 -0.17 6.83 17.72
N ARG A 429 -0.71 6.36 18.84
CA ARG A 429 -1.26 7.20 19.91
C ARG A 429 -0.16 8.02 20.58
N GLU A 430 0.90 7.37 21.04
CA GLU A 430 2.03 8.03 21.70
C GLU A 430 2.68 9.10 20.82
N LEU A 431 2.83 8.82 19.53
CA LEU A 431 3.48 9.72 18.57
C LEU A 431 2.51 10.69 17.89
N PHE A 432 1.24 10.69 18.28
CA PHE A 432 0.20 11.54 17.70
C PHE A 432 0.13 11.44 16.18
N TYR A 433 0.03 10.19 15.66
CA TYR A 433 -0.21 9.89 14.24
C TYR A 433 -1.64 9.41 13.99
N PRO A 434 -2.13 9.43 12.74
CA PRO A 434 -3.43 8.82 12.41
C PRO A 434 -3.57 7.38 12.92
N PRO A 435 -4.72 7.03 13.52
CA PRO A 435 -6.03 7.73 13.51
C PRO A 435 -6.22 8.81 14.58
N PHE A 436 -5.27 9.05 15.47
CA PHE A 436 -5.40 10.01 16.58
C PHE A 436 -5.17 11.47 16.17
N SER A 437 -4.62 11.69 15.00
CA SER A 437 -4.49 12.99 14.35
C SER A 437 -4.79 12.91 12.86
N ARG A 438 -4.89 14.07 12.24
CA ARG A 438 -4.88 14.24 10.79
C ARG A 438 -3.57 14.92 10.38
N LEU A 439 -3.12 14.67 9.19
CA LEU A 439 -1.87 15.23 8.69
C LEU A 439 -2.15 16.26 7.61
N VAL A 440 -1.48 17.39 7.69
CA VAL A 440 -1.43 18.39 6.60
C VAL A 440 0.03 18.59 6.23
N LYS A 441 0.37 18.22 5.01
CA LYS A 441 1.70 18.42 4.43
C LYS A 441 1.67 19.67 3.54
N LEU A 442 2.55 20.59 3.82
CA LEU A 442 2.81 21.75 2.98
C LEU A 442 4.15 21.53 2.30
N LEU A 443 4.16 21.55 0.96
CA LEU A 443 5.36 21.39 0.15
C LEU A 443 5.65 22.73 -0.51
N PHE A 444 6.74 23.37 -0.13
CA PHE A 444 7.24 24.62 -0.73
C PHE A 444 8.30 24.30 -1.77
N HIS A 445 8.30 25.06 -2.89
CA HIS A 445 9.30 24.89 -3.94
C HIS A 445 9.68 26.22 -4.57
N ASP A 446 10.96 26.41 -4.87
CA ASP A 446 11.50 27.60 -5.54
C ASP A 446 12.87 27.24 -6.17
N PRO A 447 13.25 27.86 -7.31
CA PRO A 447 14.59 27.72 -7.86
C PRO A 447 15.71 28.17 -6.90
N SER A 448 15.41 29.09 -5.99
CA SER A 448 16.32 29.53 -4.94
C SER A 448 16.10 28.74 -3.65
N ARG A 449 17.15 28.00 -3.23
CA ARG A 449 17.13 27.26 -1.98
C ARG A 449 16.79 28.13 -0.76
N ALA A 450 17.36 29.34 -0.71
CA ALA A 450 17.14 30.26 0.39
C ALA A 450 15.69 30.76 0.46
N ARG A 451 15.06 31.00 -0.70
CA ARG A 451 13.64 31.43 -0.76
C ARG A 451 12.72 30.29 -0.35
N ALA A 452 12.88 29.09 -0.92
CA ALA A 452 12.07 27.92 -0.55
C ALA A 452 12.13 27.65 0.97
N TRP A 453 13.32 27.73 1.57
CA TRP A 453 13.50 27.59 3.01
C TRP A 453 12.82 28.72 3.79
N SER A 454 13.02 29.98 3.39
CA SER A 454 12.45 31.16 4.07
C SER A 454 10.93 31.11 4.10
N GLU A 455 10.31 30.80 2.96
CA GLU A 455 8.86 30.68 2.85
C GLU A 455 8.29 29.55 3.70
N ALA A 456 8.93 28.39 3.66
CA ALA A 456 8.56 27.25 4.49
C ALA A 456 8.71 27.57 5.99
N SER A 457 9.79 28.25 6.39
CA SER A 457 10.05 28.64 7.78
C SER A 457 9.05 29.68 8.28
N SER A 458 8.75 30.69 7.46
CA SER A 458 7.75 31.72 7.78
C SER A 458 6.36 31.10 7.99
N CYS A 459 5.95 30.21 7.10
CA CYS A 459 4.68 29.50 7.23
C CYS A 459 4.65 28.62 8.50
N ALA A 460 5.70 27.83 8.75
CA ALA A 460 5.79 26.99 9.94
C ALA A 460 5.66 27.83 11.22
N ALA A 461 6.39 28.95 11.32
CA ALA A 461 6.33 29.86 12.47
C ALA A 461 4.91 30.46 12.64
N SER A 462 4.27 30.87 11.54
CA SER A 462 2.90 31.43 11.59
C SER A 462 1.88 30.42 12.09
N VAL A 463 1.94 29.17 11.60
CA VAL A 463 1.06 28.10 12.09
C VAL A 463 1.36 27.77 13.55
N GLN A 464 2.63 27.67 13.92
CA GLN A 464 3.03 27.38 15.30
C GLN A 464 2.52 28.47 16.25
N GLN A 465 2.67 29.73 15.91
CA GLN A 465 2.17 30.87 16.71
C GLN A 465 0.66 30.86 16.83
N ALA A 466 -0.07 30.58 15.76
CA ALA A 466 -1.54 30.57 15.76
C ALA A 466 -2.12 29.45 16.66
N PHE A 467 -1.40 28.36 16.81
CA PHE A 467 -1.85 27.18 17.57
C PHE A 467 -1.01 26.90 18.83
N GLU A 468 -0.10 27.81 19.23
CA GLU A 468 0.85 27.63 20.35
C GLU A 468 0.17 27.27 21.68
N ASN A 469 -0.99 27.89 21.96
CA ASN A 469 -1.74 27.66 23.20
C ASN A 469 -2.88 26.64 23.02
N GLN A 470 -2.89 25.88 21.94
CA GLN A 470 -3.94 24.93 21.62
C GLN A 470 -3.36 23.50 21.59
N ALA A 471 -3.79 22.66 22.56
CA ALA A 471 -3.48 21.24 22.49
C ALA A 471 -4.02 20.64 21.18
N GLY A 472 -3.34 19.60 20.68
CA GLY A 472 -3.79 18.87 19.49
C GLY A 472 -3.32 19.45 18.14
N CYS A 473 -2.34 20.36 18.14
CA CYS A 473 -1.66 20.80 16.92
C CYS A 473 -0.15 20.80 17.13
N MET A 474 0.58 20.13 16.23
CA MET A 474 2.04 20.05 16.26
C MET A 474 2.59 20.35 14.86
N VAL A 475 3.55 21.26 14.77
CA VAL A 475 4.24 21.63 13.53
C VAL A 475 5.65 21.02 13.53
N ILE A 476 6.00 20.33 12.47
CA ILE A 476 7.29 19.67 12.25
C ILE A 476 7.91 20.24 10.99
N GLY A 477 9.19 20.56 11.05
CA GLY A 477 9.93 21.17 9.94
C GLY A 477 10.03 22.69 10.07
N PRO A 478 10.46 23.40 8.98
CA PRO A 478 10.68 22.85 7.65
C PRO A 478 11.84 21.86 7.59
N SER A 479 11.74 20.88 6.70
CA SER A 479 12.80 19.93 6.37
C SER A 479 12.90 19.74 4.86
N PRO A 480 14.06 19.38 4.29
CA PRO A 480 14.17 19.08 2.87
C PRO A 480 13.19 17.97 2.49
N ALA A 481 12.57 18.03 1.31
CA ALA A 481 11.81 16.92 0.77
C ALA A 481 12.74 15.73 0.48
N LEU A 482 12.19 14.50 0.38
CA LEU A 482 12.95 13.28 0.10
C LEU A 482 13.81 13.41 -1.18
N ILE A 483 13.31 14.13 -2.17
CA ILE A 483 14.08 14.64 -3.31
C ILE A 483 14.14 16.15 -3.13
N GLU A 484 15.24 16.64 -2.57
CA GLU A 484 15.41 18.05 -2.25
C GLU A 484 15.36 18.96 -3.49
N ARG A 485 15.83 18.48 -4.64
CA ARG A 485 15.81 19.23 -5.90
C ARG A 485 15.18 18.40 -7.01
N GLU A 486 14.09 18.91 -7.58
CA GLU A 486 13.39 18.29 -8.70
C GLU A 486 12.97 19.39 -9.70
N ARG A 487 13.20 19.14 -11.01
CA ARG A 487 12.90 20.11 -12.09
C ARG A 487 13.49 21.51 -11.84
N ASP A 488 14.72 21.52 -11.36
CA ASP A 488 15.48 22.73 -11.02
C ASP A 488 14.90 23.57 -9.86
N GLU A 489 13.98 23.04 -9.07
CA GLU A 489 13.44 23.66 -7.88
C GLU A 489 13.86 22.92 -6.60
N TYR A 490 14.20 23.70 -5.56
CA TYR A 490 14.44 23.18 -4.21
C TYR A 490 13.12 23.03 -3.48
N ARG A 491 12.98 21.96 -2.71
CA ARG A 491 11.72 21.55 -2.09
C ARG A 491 11.87 21.36 -0.59
N TYR A 492 10.99 22.02 0.17
CA TYR A 492 10.93 21.91 1.63
C TYR A 492 9.52 21.53 2.08
N VAL A 493 9.46 20.74 3.14
CA VAL A 493 8.20 20.20 3.70
C VAL A 493 8.00 20.75 5.10
N VAL A 494 6.78 21.22 5.36
CA VAL A 494 6.26 21.45 6.72
C VAL A 494 5.12 20.46 6.93
N LEU A 495 5.18 19.70 8.03
CA LEU A 495 4.16 18.73 8.40
C LEU A 495 3.42 19.22 9.63
N ILE A 496 2.10 19.31 9.55
CA ILE A 496 1.21 19.65 10.66
C ILE A 496 0.45 18.39 11.05
N LYS A 497 0.57 17.98 12.32
CA LYS A 497 -0.27 16.95 12.93
C LYS A 497 -1.34 17.63 13.75
N THR A 498 -2.61 17.29 13.53
CA THR A 498 -3.71 17.97 14.22
C THR A 498 -4.93 17.07 14.38
N ASP A 499 -5.64 17.20 15.49
CA ASP A 499 -7.01 16.69 15.67
C ASP A 499 -8.07 17.73 15.28
N ARG A 500 -7.63 18.96 14.97
CA ARG A 500 -8.45 20.14 14.61
C ARG A 500 -8.26 20.52 13.13
N LEU A 501 -8.47 19.57 12.23
CA LEU A 501 -8.20 19.79 10.80
C LEU A 501 -8.96 21.00 10.22
N ALA A 502 -10.23 21.20 10.64
CA ALA A 502 -11.05 22.29 10.13
C ALA A 502 -10.45 23.69 10.47
N ASP A 503 -9.89 23.83 11.67
CA ASP A 503 -9.27 25.10 12.12
C ASP A 503 -7.98 25.37 11.34
N VAL A 504 -7.14 24.32 11.14
CA VAL A 504 -5.93 24.44 10.34
C VAL A 504 -6.27 24.77 8.88
N GLN A 505 -7.30 24.16 8.30
CA GLN A 505 -7.75 24.47 6.94
C GLN A 505 -8.27 25.90 6.82
N ALA A 506 -9.02 26.40 7.82
CA ALA A 506 -9.50 27.77 7.85
C ALA A 506 -8.32 28.75 7.90
N PHE A 507 -7.36 28.53 8.81
CA PHE A 507 -6.14 29.32 8.91
C PHE A 507 -5.36 29.39 7.59
N LEU A 508 -5.09 28.22 6.97
CA LEU A 508 -4.35 28.17 5.70
C LEU A 508 -5.10 28.90 4.57
N ARG A 509 -6.44 28.87 4.60
CA ARG A 509 -7.28 29.56 3.62
C ARG A 509 -7.27 31.07 3.83
N GLU A 510 -7.40 31.53 5.06
CA GLU A 510 -7.33 32.95 5.44
C GLU A 510 -5.98 33.59 5.07
N HIS A 511 -4.90 32.82 5.20
CA HIS A 511 -3.56 33.26 4.80
C HIS A 511 -3.23 33.02 3.32
N GLY A 512 -4.23 32.71 2.49
CA GLY A 512 -4.09 32.60 1.05
C GLY A 512 -3.22 31.43 0.57
N MET A 513 -2.90 30.46 1.43
CA MET A 513 -2.02 29.34 1.08
C MET A 513 -2.53 28.50 -0.10
N HIS A 514 -3.85 28.42 -0.27
CA HIS A 514 -4.48 27.68 -1.37
C HIS A 514 -4.35 28.39 -2.74
N LEU A 515 -3.93 29.65 -2.76
CA LEU A 515 -3.73 30.46 -3.97
C LEU A 515 -2.25 30.53 -4.40
N ARG A 516 -1.35 29.97 -3.61
CA ARG A 516 0.09 29.99 -3.88
C ARG A 516 0.45 29.00 -4.99
N ASN A 517 1.34 29.44 -5.90
CA ASN A 517 1.90 28.58 -6.95
C ASN A 517 3.21 27.89 -6.52
N ASP A 518 3.87 28.44 -5.49
CA ASP A 518 5.13 27.95 -4.93
C ASP A 518 4.94 27.03 -3.71
N ALA A 519 3.68 26.71 -3.40
CA ALA A 519 3.34 25.80 -2.31
C ALA A 519 2.20 24.86 -2.68
N ALA A 520 2.27 23.63 -2.20
CA ALA A 520 1.22 22.64 -2.40
C ALA A 520 0.75 22.11 -1.04
N ILE A 521 -0.58 22.03 -0.86
CA ILE A 521 -1.23 21.49 0.34
C ILE A 521 -1.67 20.06 0.06
N ASP A 522 -1.31 19.13 0.94
CA ASP A 522 -1.77 17.75 0.90
C ASP A 522 -2.31 17.32 2.26
N ILE A 523 -3.60 17.00 2.33
CA ILE A 523 -4.28 16.53 3.53
C ILE A 523 -4.26 15.01 3.52
N ASP A 524 -3.85 14.40 4.64
CA ASP A 524 -3.61 12.97 4.79
C ASP A 524 -2.71 12.41 3.66
N PRO A 525 -1.47 12.88 3.57
CA PRO A 525 -0.55 12.46 2.54
C PRO A 525 -0.21 10.96 2.64
N ILE A 526 0.10 10.34 1.50
CA ILE A 526 0.58 8.95 1.47
C ILE A 526 1.95 8.84 2.12
N THR A 527 2.80 9.87 1.91
CA THR A 527 4.14 9.96 2.48
C THR A 527 4.31 11.32 3.14
N ILE A 528 4.93 11.31 4.30
CA ILE A 528 5.14 12.54 5.06
C ILE A 528 6.37 13.35 4.58
N PHE A 529 7.19 12.80 3.69
CA PHE A 529 8.41 13.44 3.16
C PHE A 529 8.33 13.73 1.67
#